data_deff7d4ea9973e6a7e19cfb753bc223b
#
_entry.id   deff7d4ea9973e6a7e19cfb753bc223b
#
_cell.length_a   1.000
_cell.length_b   1.000
_cell.length_c   1.000
_cell.angle_alpha   90.00
_cell.angle_beta   90.00
_cell.angle_gamma   90.00
#
_symmetry.space_group_name_H-M   'P 1'
#
loop_
_entity.id
_entity.type
_entity.pdbx_description
1 polymer ?
#
loop_
_entity_poly.entity_id
_entity_poly.type
_entity_poly.pdbx_seq_one_letter_code
_entity_poly.pdbx_strand_id
1 'polypeptide(L)'
;TSSFFKDKDSVGIERATVSRWEVTKPLNLIALPFVDEYRRPCPEVLNFTKSWHDIMQDVSVNPNGLELIQYMSNEISKDFASDHEYMIIANFVNYLLNVNMKTKDSDGIIYPSVPAQGGGFNVAIKPNAADTKIRFVGASLCHLLKQRDESYVAIMKDAHLNPDGTLTYTDRVLSKEEMVIYEQYADGLTFVN
;
A
#
# COMPACT_ATOMS: atom_id res chain seq x y z
N THR A 1 -5.09 -9.18 -0.51
CA THR A 1 -3.89 -9.74 -1.20
C THR A 1 -4.09 -11.22 -1.36
N SER A 2 -3.94 -11.70 -2.58
CA SER A 2 -4.05 -13.11 -2.93
C SER A 2 -3.08 -13.95 -2.09
N SER A 3 -3.48 -15.16 -1.71
CA SER A 3 -2.62 -16.12 -1.03
C SER A 3 -1.34 -16.42 -1.82
N PHE A 4 -1.39 -16.28 -3.15
CA PHE A 4 -0.27 -16.44 -4.06
C PHE A 4 0.94 -15.54 -3.74
N PHE A 5 0.71 -14.28 -3.33
CA PHE A 5 1.81 -13.38 -2.96
C PHE A 5 2.37 -13.62 -1.57
N LYS A 6 1.56 -14.20 -0.68
CA LYS A 6 1.98 -14.50 0.70
C LYS A 6 2.83 -15.76 0.79
N ASP A 7 2.62 -16.71 -0.10
CA ASP A 7 3.39 -17.96 -0.13
C ASP A 7 4.73 -17.72 -0.82
N LYS A 8 5.83 -17.77 -0.08
CA LYS A 8 7.19 -17.56 -0.59
C LYS A 8 7.60 -18.60 -1.64
N ASP A 9 7.01 -19.77 -1.59
CA ASP A 9 7.34 -20.87 -2.49
C ASP A 9 6.46 -20.90 -3.75
N SER A 10 5.42 -20.06 -3.83
CA SER A 10 4.56 -20.02 -5.01
C SER A 10 5.31 -19.47 -6.23
N VAL A 11 5.11 -20.14 -7.36
CA VAL A 11 5.70 -19.78 -8.66
C VAL A 11 4.60 -19.80 -9.71
N GLY A 12 4.51 -18.76 -10.54
CA GLY A 12 3.49 -18.70 -11.58
C GLY A 12 3.11 -17.29 -12.01
N ILE A 13 2.03 -17.20 -12.77
CA ILE A 13 1.44 -15.93 -13.24
C ILE A 13 0.01 -15.83 -12.70
N GLU A 14 -0.26 -14.76 -11.96
CA GLU A 14 -1.61 -14.41 -11.51
C GLU A 14 -2.10 -13.17 -12.24
N ARG A 15 -3.41 -13.11 -12.52
CA ARG A 15 -4.06 -11.91 -13.06
C ARG A 15 -4.63 -11.08 -11.92
N ALA A 16 -4.32 -9.79 -11.92
CA ALA A 16 -4.87 -8.85 -10.96
C ALA A 16 -5.36 -7.58 -11.66
N THR A 17 -6.40 -6.98 -11.12
CA THR A 17 -6.85 -5.67 -11.53
C THR A 17 -6.46 -4.66 -10.47
N VAL A 18 -5.72 -3.63 -10.88
CA VAL A 18 -5.31 -2.53 -10.03
C VAL A 18 -6.12 -1.29 -10.40
N SER A 19 -6.86 -0.73 -9.47
CA SER A 19 -7.63 0.50 -9.67
C SER A 19 -6.77 1.73 -9.42
N ARG A 20 -7.05 2.80 -10.18
CA ARG A 20 -6.42 4.12 -10.04
C ARG A 20 -7.43 5.11 -9.50
N TRP A 21 -7.01 5.85 -8.49
CA TRP A 21 -7.82 6.84 -7.81
C TRP A 21 -7.10 8.18 -7.77
N GLU A 22 -7.84 9.24 -7.95
CA GLU A 22 -7.36 10.62 -7.87
C GLU A 22 -7.84 11.26 -6.58
N VAL A 23 -6.94 11.91 -5.85
CA VAL A 23 -7.28 12.74 -4.69
C VAL A 23 -7.78 14.08 -5.20
N THR A 24 -9.08 14.36 -5.04
CA THR A 24 -9.73 15.58 -5.53
C THR A 24 -9.76 16.71 -4.51
N LYS A 25 -9.53 16.40 -3.23
CA LYS A 25 -9.44 17.35 -2.11
C LYS A 25 -8.35 16.90 -1.14
N PRO A 26 -7.69 17.83 -0.43
CA PRO A 26 -6.68 17.47 0.56
C PRO A 26 -7.17 16.42 1.57
N LEU A 27 -6.36 15.40 1.83
CA LEU A 27 -6.58 14.40 2.86
C LEU A 27 -5.79 14.78 4.11
N ASN A 28 -6.47 14.79 5.26
CA ASN A 28 -5.84 14.94 6.56
C ASN A 28 -5.55 13.56 7.14
N LEU A 29 -4.29 13.12 7.07
CA LEU A 29 -3.89 11.76 7.42
C LEU A 29 -3.04 11.75 8.70
N ILE A 30 -3.23 10.73 9.54
CA ILE A 30 -2.34 10.43 10.64
C ILE A 30 -1.12 9.71 10.06
N ALA A 31 0.06 10.27 10.31
CA ALA A 31 1.31 9.69 9.87
C ALA A 31 1.82 8.62 10.85
N LEU A 32 2.07 7.42 10.35
CA LEU A 32 2.73 6.32 11.06
C LEU A 32 4.02 5.96 10.32
N PRO A 33 5.08 6.77 10.46
CA PRO A 33 6.25 6.71 9.58
C PRO A 33 7.24 5.60 9.91
N PHE A 34 7.05 4.94 11.04
CA PHE A 34 8.13 4.28 11.72
C PHE A 34 8.29 2.81 11.32
N VAL A 35 9.48 2.42 10.82
CA VAL A 35 9.99 1.05 10.92
C VAL A 35 11.52 1.07 10.82
N ASP A 36 12.20 0.61 11.86
CA ASP A 36 13.66 0.50 11.90
C ASP A 36 14.26 -0.52 10.91
N GLU A 37 13.42 -1.37 10.31
CA GLU A 37 13.87 -2.59 9.62
C GLU A 37 13.64 -2.60 8.10
N TYR A 38 13.24 -1.47 7.47
CA TYR A 38 13.07 -1.48 6.02
C TYR A 38 14.41 -1.70 5.31
N ARG A 39 14.49 -2.79 4.56
CA ARG A 39 15.72 -3.14 3.83
C ARG A 39 15.99 -2.23 2.64
N ARG A 40 14.95 -1.62 2.05
CA ARG A 40 15.05 -0.82 0.83
C ARG A 40 14.05 0.34 0.82
N PRO A 41 14.09 1.27 1.79
CA PRO A 41 13.16 2.39 1.79
C PRO A 41 13.44 3.29 0.57
N CYS A 42 12.36 3.73 -0.12
CA CYS A 42 12.50 4.72 -1.17
C CYS A 42 12.80 6.12 -0.59
N PRO A 43 13.36 7.06 -1.41
CA PRO A 43 13.70 8.39 -0.94
C PRO A 43 12.53 9.14 -0.30
N GLU A 44 11.31 8.94 -0.80
CA GLU A 44 10.10 9.56 -0.28
C GLU A 44 9.78 9.07 1.15
N VAL A 45 9.91 7.76 1.42
CA VAL A 45 9.73 7.18 2.75
C VAL A 45 10.80 7.69 3.71
N LEU A 46 12.07 7.77 3.27
CA LEU A 46 13.15 8.32 4.08
C LEU A 46 12.91 9.78 4.46
N ASN A 47 12.51 10.62 3.49
CA ASN A 47 12.20 12.03 3.72
C ASN A 47 11.01 12.20 4.65
N PHE A 48 9.96 11.39 4.47
CA PHE A 48 8.78 11.38 5.34
C PHE A 48 9.14 11.04 6.78
N THR A 49 9.92 9.97 6.99
CA THR A 49 10.37 9.55 8.32
C THR A 49 11.23 10.64 8.98
N LYS A 50 12.15 11.24 8.23
CA LYS A 50 12.98 12.35 8.73
C LYS A 50 12.13 13.55 9.14
N SER A 51 11.23 13.99 8.29
CA SER A 51 10.33 15.12 8.59
C SER A 51 9.46 14.84 9.82
N TRP A 52 9.00 13.60 9.99
CA TRP A 52 8.26 13.19 11.17
C TRP A 52 9.10 13.28 12.46
N HIS A 53 10.35 12.81 12.43
CA HIS A 53 11.29 12.95 13.55
C HIS A 53 11.56 14.42 13.90
N ASP A 54 11.82 15.26 12.89
CA ASP A 54 12.08 16.69 13.09
C ASP A 54 10.88 17.37 13.79
N ILE A 55 9.64 17.08 13.33
CA ILE A 55 8.42 17.59 13.96
C ILE A 55 8.28 17.08 15.40
N MET A 56 8.58 15.81 15.67
CA MET A 56 8.44 15.24 17.00
C MET A 56 9.49 15.74 18.01
N GLN A 57 10.63 16.20 17.54
CA GLN A 57 11.63 16.86 18.41
C GLN A 57 11.22 18.27 18.83
N ASP A 58 10.50 18.99 17.96
CA ASP A 58 10.06 20.37 18.23
C ASP A 58 8.80 20.45 19.12
N VAL A 59 8.00 19.39 19.16
CA VAL A 59 6.78 19.37 19.97
C VAL A 59 7.10 18.73 21.33
N SER A 60 6.65 19.33 22.43
CA SER A 60 6.69 18.72 23.77
C SER A 60 5.74 17.52 23.84
N VAL A 61 6.10 16.45 23.15
CA VAL A 61 5.34 15.22 23.09
C VAL A 61 5.59 14.44 24.39
N ASN A 62 4.52 13.91 24.98
CA ASN A 62 4.65 12.97 26.08
C ASN A 62 5.51 11.77 25.62
N PRO A 63 6.65 11.49 26.27
CA PRO A 63 7.53 10.38 25.86
C PRO A 63 6.80 9.04 25.73
N ASN A 64 5.90 8.72 26.67
CA ASN A 64 5.12 7.47 26.64
C ASN A 64 4.19 7.40 25.42
N GLY A 65 3.69 8.55 24.96
CA GLY A 65 2.87 8.63 23.72
C GLY A 65 3.70 8.34 22.47
N LEU A 66 4.93 8.82 22.46
CA LEU A 66 5.86 8.58 21.35
C LEU A 66 6.25 7.10 21.27
N GLU A 67 6.63 6.49 22.40
CA GLU A 67 6.94 5.06 22.49
C GLU A 67 5.77 4.19 22.03
N LEU A 68 4.54 4.55 22.42
CA LEU A 68 3.34 3.83 21.99
C LEU A 68 3.16 3.92 20.45
N ILE A 69 3.32 5.12 19.87
CA ILE A 69 3.22 5.29 18.42
C ILE A 69 4.30 4.49 17.70
N GLN A 70 5.53 4.52 18.18
CA GLN A 70 6.64 3.74 17.64
C GLN A 70 6.34 2.24 17.69
N TYR A 71 5.95 1.74 18.85
CA TYR A 71 5.59 0.34 19.04
C TYR A 71 4.48 -0.09 18.06
N MET A 72 3.40 0.68 18.00
CA MET A 72 2.27 0.34 17.14
C MET A 72 2.61 0.46 15.64
N SER A 73 3.45 1.41 15.25
CA SER A 73 3.93 1.52 13.86
C SER A 73 4.78 0.32 13.46
N ASN A 74 5.63 -0.16 14.37
CA ASN A 74 6.40 -1.38 14.16
C ASN A 74 5.49 -2.61 14.07
N GLU A 75 4.47 -2.72 14.93
CA GLU A 75 3.50 -3.82 14.86
C GLU A 75 2.70 -3.82 13.55
N ILE A 76 2.23 -2.65 13.08
CA ILE A 76 1.54 -2.52 11.78
C ILE A 76 2.43 -2.97 10.61
N SER A 77 3.73 -2.90 10.78
CA SER A 77 4.73 -3.22 9.76
C SER A 77 5.12 -4.69 9.69
N LYS A 78 4.64 -5.52 10.61
CA LYS A 78 4.91 -6.95 10.62
C LYS A 78 3.92 -7.72 9.75
N ASP A 79 4.35 -8.84 9.22
CA ASP A 79 3.44 -9.85 8.70
C ASP A 79 2.73 -10.51 9.90
N PHE A 80 1.41 -10.34 9.98
CA PHE A 80 0.63 -10.91 11.08
C PHE A 80 0.60 -12.44 10.98
N ALA A 81 1.07 -13.08 12.05
CA ALA A 81 1.05 -14.53 12.18
C ALA A 81 -0.32 -15.07 12.62
N SER A 82 -1.19 -14.20 13.18
CA SER A 82 -2.48 -14.61 13.72
C SER A 82 -3.55 -13.53 13.61
N ASP A 83 -4.83 -13.95 13.60
CA ASP A 83 -5.98 -13.05 13.65
C ASP A 83 -6.01 -12.19 14.92
N HIS A 84 -5.42 -12.68 16.01
CA HIS A 84 -5.36 -11.95 17.29
C HIS A 84 -4.45 -10.70 17.18
N GLU A 85 -3.28 -10.83 16.57
CA GLU A 85 -2.38 -9.70 16.34
C GLU A 85 -3.04 -8.65 15.44
N TYR A 86 -3.71 -9.10 14.39
CA TYR A 86 -4.49 -8.21 13.52
C TYR A 86 -5.57 -7.44 14.30
N MET A 87 -6.29 -8.10 15.23
CA MET A 87 -7.33 -7.45 16.04
C MET A 87 -6.75 -6.33 16.94
N ILE A 88 -5.57 -6.52 17.51
CA ILE A 88 -4.92 -5.48 18.35
C ILE A 88 -4.67 -4.22 17.51
N ILE A 89 -4.09 -4.41 16.33
CA ILE A 89 -3.79 -3.30 15.41
C ILE A 89 -5.07 -2.64 14.91
N ALA A 90 -6.09 -3.41 14.52
CA ALA A 90 -7.37 -2.88 14.07
C ALA A 90 -8.05 -2.04 15.15
N ASN A 91 -8.01 -2.47 16.43
CA ASN A 91 -8.54 -1.69 17.54
C ASN A 91 -7.75 -0.40 17.80
N PHE A 92 -6.42 -0.43 17.69
CA PHE A 92 -5.60 0.77 17.82
C PHE A 92 -5.90 1.78 16.71
N VAL A 93 -5.95 1.35 15.45
CA VAL A 93 -6.30 2.21 14.31
C VAL A 93 -7.71 2.77 14.48
N ASN A 94 -8.67 1.94 14.90
CA ASN A 94 -10.03 2.39 15.19
C ASN A 94 -10.06 3.44 16.31
N TYR A 95 -9.30 3.26 17.37
CA TYR A 95 -9.16 4.25 18.45
C TYR A 95 -8.62 5.59 17.90
N LEU A 96 -7.53 5.56 17.13
CA LEU A 96 -6.96 6.77 16.54
C LEU A 96 -7.96 7.50 15.63
N LEU A 97 -8.66 6.76 14.78
CA LEU A 97 -9.52 7.34 13.75
C LEU A 97 -10.89 7.79 14.27
N ASN A 98 -11.42 7.18 15.32
CA ASN A 98 -12.81 7.37 15.70
C ASN A 98 -13.03 7.80 17.17
N VAL A 99 -12.07 7.54 18.07
CA VAL A 99 -12.23 7.75 19.52
C VAL A 99 -11.36 8.89 20.02
N ASN A 100 -10.10 8.96 19.60
CA ASN A 100 -9.16 9.96 20.08
C ASN A 100 -9.59 11.37 19.63
N MET A 101 -9.89 12.25 20.57
CA MET A 101 -10.43 13.60 20.35
C MET A 101 -9.51 14.49 19.50
N LYS A 102 -8.20 14.22 19.46
CA LYS A 102 -7.23 14.98 18.66
C LYS A 102 -7.16 14.53 17.19
N THR A 103 -7.49 13.27 16.92
CA THR A 103 -7.27 12.64 15.62
C THR A 103 -8.54 12.08 14.96
N LYS A 104 -9.68 12.08 15.68
CA LYS A 104 -10.97 11.54 15.16
C LYS A 104 -11.46 12.21 13.88
N ASP A 105 -11.06 13.46 13.65
CA ASP A 105 -11.44 14.23 12.44
C ASP A 105 -10.48 14.02 11.27
N SER A 106 -9.47 13.13 11.43
CA SER A 106 -8.61 12.73 10.31
C SER A 106 -9.38 11.90 9.28
N ASP A 107 -8.91 11.94 8.05
CA ASP A 107 -9.49 11.20 6.91
C ASP A 107 -8.99 9.75 6.83
N GLY A 108 -7.90 9.44 7.52
CA GLY A 108 -7.27 8.13 7.47
C GLY A 108 -5.88 8.11 8.07
N ILE A 109 -5.13 7.08 7.73
CA ILE A 109 -3.72 6.91 8.13
C ILE A 109 -2.84 6.70 6.89
N ILE A 110 -1.58 7.13 6.98
CA ILE A 110 -0.52 6.85 6.00
C ILE A 110 0.65 6.16 6.69
N TYR A 111 1.14 5.10 6.09
CA TYR A 111 2.26 4.31 6.61
C TYR A 111 3.06 3.67 5.47
N PRO A 112 4.35 3.37 5.67
CA PRO A 112 5.16 2.70 4.65
C PRO A 112 4.62 1.32 4.29
N SER A 113 4.78 0.94 3.03
CA SER A 113 4.30 -0.36 2.54
C SER A 113 5.19 -1.50 3.05
N VAL A 114 4.62 -2.39 3.84
CA VAL A 114 5.30 -3.57 4.40
C VAL A 114 5.70 -4.56 3.30
N PRO A 115 4.80 -4.98 2.40
CA PRO A 115 5.14 -5.91 1.34
C PRO A 115 6.22 -5.37 0.39
N ALA A 116 6.28 -4.05 0.21
CA ALA A 116 7.30 -3.39 -0.59
C ALA A 116 8.56 -3.01 0.21
N GLN A 117 8.68 -3.45 1.47
CA GLN A 117 9.83 -3.18 2.36
C GLN A 117 10.21 -1.69 2.42
N GLY A 118 9.22 -0.81 2.48
CA GLY A 118 9.41 0.64 2.46
C GLY A 118 9.57 1.26 1.06
N GLY A 119 9.39 0.50 -0.01
CA GLY A 119 9.43 0.98 -1.40
C GLY A 119 8.22 1.85 -1.82
N GLY A 120 7.39 2.28 -0.87
CA GLY A 120 6.23 3.13 -1.09
C GLY A 120 5.39 3.28 0.16
N PHE A 121 4.20 3.88 0.01
CA PHE A 121 3.25 4.09 1.09
C PHE A 121 1.97 3.31 0.88
N ASN A 122 1.35 2.93 2.00
CA ASN A 122 -0.04 2.54 2.08
C ASN A 122 -0.86 3.68 2.70
N VAL A 123 -2.07 3.87 2.21
CA VAL A 123 -3.02 4.83 2.77
C VAL A 123 -4.33 4.12 3.04
N ALA A 124 -4.75 4.07 4.31
CA ALA A 124 -6.06 3.60 4.68
C ALA A 124 -6.97 4.82 4.93
N ILE A 125 -8.00 4.97 4.09
CA ILE A 125 -8.90 6.13 4.06
C ILE A 125 -10.24 5.74 4.65
N LYS A 126 -10.82 6.59 5.51
CA LYS A 126 -12.19 6.40 6.02
C LYS A 126 -13.21 6.42 4.87
N PRO A 127 -14.29 5.62 4.93
CA PRO A 127 -15.31 5.59 3.89
C PRO A 127 -15.83 6.98 3.50
N ASN A 128 -16.21 7.80 4.48
CA ASN A 128 -16.72 9.15 4.23
C ASN A 128 -15.72 10.06 3.51
N ALA A 129 -14.43 9.92 3.80
CA ALA A 129 -13.38 10.68 3.13
C ALA A 129 -13.15 10.12 1.70
N ALA A 130 -13.21 8.81 1.54
CA ALA A 130 -13.15 8.18 0.23
C ALA A 130 -14.28 8.67 -0.68
N ASP A 131 -15.53 8.67 -0.21
CA ASP A 131 -16.69 9.10 -0.98
C ASP A 131 -16.65 10.58 -1.41
N THR A 132 -15.94 11.42 -0.64
CA THR A 132 -16.00 12.88 -0.84
C THR A 132 -14.69 13.51 -1.35
N LYS A 133 -13.57 12.81 -1.23
CA LYS A 133 -12.24 13.36 -1.48
C LYS A 133 -11.40 12.60 -2.50
N ILE A 134 -11.81 11.38 -2.88
CA ILE A 134 -11.14 10.64 -3.94
C ILE A 134 -12.13 10.28 -5.04
N ARG A 135 -11.61 10.10 -6.25
CA ARG A 135 -12.40 9.75 -7.43
C ARG A 135 -11.73 8.59 -8.15
N PHE A 136 -12.50 7.58 -8.50
CA PHE A 136 -12.04 6.54 -9.40
C PHE A 136 -11.78 7.12 -10.80
N VAL A 137 -10.62 6.83 -11.37
CA VAL A 137 -10.23 7.35 -12.70
C VAL A 137 -9.94 6.26 -13.72
N GLY A 138 -9.78 5.02 -13.29
CA GLY A 138 -9.56 3.90 -14.18
C GLY A 138 -8.94 2.69 -13.48
N ALA A 139 -8.66 1.67 -14.26
CA ALA A 139 -8.03 0.46 -13.78
C ALA A 139 -6.99 -0.05 -14.78
N SER A 140 -6.13 -0.96 -14.33
CA SER A 140 -5.19 -1.68 -15.20
C SER A 140 -5.26 -3.16 -14.90
N LEU A 141 -5.32 -3.99 -15.95
CA LEU A 141 -5.17 -5.43 -15.82
C LEU A 141 -3.68 -5.76 -15.85
N CYS A 142 -3.20 -6.38 -14.81
CA CYS A 142 -1.80 -6.73 -14.64
C CYS A 142 -1.60 -8.23 -14.63
N HIS A 143 -0.47 -8.68 -15.14
CA HIS A 143 0.09 -9.97 -14.85
C HIS A 143 1.11 -9.81 -13.70
N LEU A 144 0.93 -10.59 -12.67
CA LEU A 144 1.82 -10.68 -11.52
C LEU A 144 2.62 -11.96 -11.70
N LEU A 145 3.88 -11.80 -12.11
CA LEU A 145 4.79 -12.93 -12.35
C LEU A 145 5.65 -13.12 -11.11
N LYS A 146 5.71 -14.34 -10.61
CA LYS A 146 6.49 -14.68 -9.44
C LYS A 146 7.38 -15.90 -9.69
N GLN A 147 8.67 -15.71 -9.45
CA GLN A 147 9.70 -16.74 -9.47
C GLN A 147 10.43 -16.73 -8.12
N ARG A 148 10.12 -17.69 -7.24
CA ARG A 148 10.73 -17.78 -5.89
C ARG A 148 10.73 -16.45 -5.16
N ASP A 149 11.91 -15.83 -4.97
CA ASP A 149 12.08 -14.59 -4.21
C ASP A 149 11.88 -13.31 -5.06
N GLU A 150 11.68 -13.45 -6.36
CA GLU A 150 11.52 -12.33 -7.29
C GLU A 150 10.09 -12.24 -7.81
N SER A 151 9.61 -11.02 -7.98
CA SER A 151 8.31 -10.75 -8.57
C SER A 151 8.36 -9.57 -9.53
N TYR A 152 7.61 -9.67 -10.60
CA TYR A 152 7.46 -8.62 -11.60
C TYR A 152 5.98 -8.36 -11.89
N VAL A 153 5.62 -7.11 -12.08
CA VAL A 153 4.26 -6.68 -12.42
C VAL A 153 4.25 -6.10 -13.83
N ALA A 154 3.59 -6.76 -14.76
CA ALA A 154 3.39 -6.27 -16.12
C ALA A 154 1.96 -5.74 -16.28
N ILE A 155 1.83 -4.49 -16.74
CA ILE A 155 0.52 -3.92 -17.08
C ILE A 155 0.19 -4.34 -18.50
N MET A 156 -0.85 -5.16 -18.65
CA MET A 156 -1.26 -5.74 -19.94
C MET A 156 -2.35 -4.93 -20.63
N LYS A 157 -3.28 -4.35 -19.86
CA LYS A 157 -4.39 -3.54 -20.38
C LYS A 157 -4.63 -2.35 -19.48
N ASP A 158 -4.98 -1.23 -20.06
CA ASP A 158 -5.52 -0.07 -19.37
C ASP A 158 -7.03 0.02 -19.56
N ALA A 159 -7.75 0.36 -18.49
CA ALA A 159 -9.18 0.56 -18.53
C ALA A 159 -9.53 2.02 -18.23
N HIS A 160 -10.44 2.55 -19.03
CA HIS A 160 -11.02 3.87 -18.87
C HIS A 160 -12.47 3.76 -18.40
N LEU A 161 -12.86 4.64 -17.49
CA LEU A 161 -14.23 4.74 -17.02
C LEU A 161 -15.09 5.46 -18.06
N ASN A 162 -16.12 4.80 -18.53
CA ASN A 162 -17.12 5.39 -19.43
C ASN A 162 -18.13 6.24 -18.65
N PRO A 163 -18.86 7.16 -19.31
CA PRO A 163 -19.90 7.97 -18.66
C PRO A 163 -21.04 7.15 -18.05
N ASP A 164 -21.28 5.95 -18.52
CA ASP A 164 -22.29 5.01 -18.01
C ASP A 164 -21.81 4.16 -16.81
N GLY A 165 -20.57 4.41 -16.32
CA GLY A 165 -19.96 3.68 -15.23
C GLY A 165 -19.31 2.35 -15.58
N THR A 166 -19.32 1.95 -16.86
CA THR A 166 -18.62 0.74 -17.32
C THR A 166 -17.15 1.01 -17.58
N LEU A 167 -16.35 -0.06 -17.66
CA LEU A 167 -14.92 0.01 -18.02
C LEU A 167 -14.67 -0.53 -19.41
N THR A 168 -14.00 0.25 -20.24
CA THR A 168 -13.46 -0.21 -21.52
C THR A 168 -11.98 -0.49 -21.37
N TYR A 169 -11.56 -1.73 -21.66
CA TYR A 169 -10.18 -2.16 -21.63
C TYR A 169 -9.54 -2.03 -23.01
N THR A 170 -8.36 -1.42 -23.04
CA THR A 170 -7.51 -1.34 -24.23
C THR A 170 -6.21 -2.08 -23.98
N ASP A 171 -5.76 -2.87 -24.97
CA ASP A 171 -4.49 -3.56 -24.87
C ASP A 171 -3.34 -2.55 -24.83
N ARG A 172 -2.42 -2.74 -23.89
CA ARG A 172 -1.18 -1.96 -23.82
C ARG A 172 -0.10 -2.69 -24.60
N VAL A 173 0.56 -1.97 -25.50
CA VAL A 173 1.74 -2.48 -26.20
C VAL A 173 2.93 -2.28 -25.27
N LEU A 174 3.54 -3.37 -24.84
CA LEU A 174 4.78 -3.32 -24.06
C LEU A 174 5.92 -2.77 -24.93
N SER A 175 6.79 -1.95 -24.32
CA SER A 175 8.04 -1.55 -24.98
C SER A 175 8.94 -2.77 -25.20
N LYS A 176 10.00 -2.61 -26.01
CA LYS A 176 10.95 -3.72 -26.25
C LYS A 176 11.63 -4.15 -24.95
N GLU A 177 11.98 -3.19 -24.10
CA GLU A 177 12.61 -3.44 -22.79
C GLU A 177 11.63 -4.17 -21.85
N GLU A 178 10.39 -3.70 -21.77
CA GLU A 178 9.34 -4.34 -20.96
C GLU A 178 9.05 -5.78 -21.44
N MET A 179 9.05 -5.98 -22.77
CA MET A 179 8.83 -7.31 -23.35
C MET A 179 9.95 -8.28 -22.99
N VAL A 180 11.21 -7.85 -23.07
CA VAL A 180 12.37 -8.68 -22.68
C VAL A 180 12.29 -9.07 -21.19
N ILE A 181 11.96 -8.11 -20.33
CA ILE A 181 11.78 -8.37 -18.90
C ILE A 181 10.60 -9.32 -18.68
N TYR A 182 9.47 -9.06 -19.34
CA TYR A 182 8.29 -9.92 -19.24
C TYR A 182 8.60 -11.36 -19.65
N GLU A 183 9.24 -11.57 -20.79
CA GLU A 183 9.63 -12.90 -21.29
C GLU A 183 10.60 -13.60 -20.33
N GLN A 184 11.58 -12.86 -19.80
CA GLN A 184 12.54 -13.41 -18.81
C GLN A 184 11.83 -13.93 -17.56
N TYR A 185 10.83 -13.19 -17.04
CA TYR A 185 10.09 -13.60 -15.86
C TYR A 185 8.98 -14.62 -16.16
N ALA A 186 8.44 -14.62 -17.37
CA ALA A 186 7.38 -15.55 -17.78
C ALA A 186 7.90 -16.92 -18.22
N ASP A 187 9.21 -17.03 -18.50
CA ASP A 187 9.80 -18.28 -18.98
C ASP A 187 9.61 -19.41 -17.96
N GLY A 188 9.00 -20.50 -18.43
CA GLY A 188 8.66 -21.66 -17.60
C GLY A 188 7.51 -21.47 -16.62
N LEU A 189 6.86 -20.29 -16.57
CA LEU A 189 5.71 -20.05 -15.69
C LEU A 189 4.39 -20.40 -16.36
N THR A 190 3.43 -20.84 -15.53
CA THR A 190 2.03 -21.09 -15.95
C THR A 190 1.09 -20.16 -15.19
N PHE A 191 -0.08 -19.88 -15.79
CA PHE A 191 -1.14 -19.17 -15.08
C PHE A 191 -1.68 -20.00 -13.92
N VAL A 192 -1.78 -19.37 -12.78
CA VAL A 192 -2.43 -19.92 -11.59
C VAL A 192 -3.93 -19.64 -11.72
N ASN A 193 -4.76 -20.68 -11.59
CA ASN A 193 -6.22 -20.61 -11.67
C ASN A 193 -6.84 -20.26 -10.32
#